data_f47fa8e5e12d64631bd791f41492e955
#
_entry.id   f47fa8e5e12d64631bd791f41492e955
#
_cell.length_a   1.000
_cell.length_b   1.000
_cell.length_c   1.000
_cell.angle_alpha   90.00
_cell.angle_beta   90.00
_cell.angle_gamma   90.00
#
_symmetry.space_group_name_H-M   'P 1'
#
loop_
_entity.id
_entity.type
_entity.pdbx_description
1 polymer ?
#
loop_
_entity_poly.entity_id
_entity_poly.type
_entity_poly.pdbx_seq_one_letter_code
_entity_poly.pdbx_strand_id
1 'polypeptide(L)'
;LKPYRFKNVKEYQDEIGWYTLVNLKDVWQIDMVGRTSRERVGYRTQKPEALLERIILSSSNEDSIVADFFGGSGTTALVAEKHNRRWISSDLGSISSGLIRKRLGREHRPYRILNSSPLRWEDRLKLQIEKLDINYHKIKFLEYDLDLSQIKLNKKNREKVEKLQNTNSLAFIDYIAFGHLENNDEIIIEYEELRRPDKLIIDTEMEVDLNLHSIIRIVDVFGQEYVQRLND
;
A
#
# COMPACT_ATOMS: atom_id res chain seq x y z
N LEU A 1 14.95 41.67 8.60
CA LEU A 1 16.01 41.88 9.61
C LEU A 1 17.12 40.88 9.37
N LYS A 2 18.36 41.38 9.15
CA LYS A 2 19.53 40.54 9.01
C LYS A 2 19.77 39.79 10.32
N PRO A 3 19.88 38.47 10.35
CA PRO A 3 20.16 37.79 11.61
C PRO A 3 21.57 38.07 12.11
N TYR A 4 21.78 37.75 13.36
CA TYR A 4 23.01 37.98 14.10
C TYR A 4 24.22 37.37 13.34
N ARG A 5 25.22 38.22 12.98
CA ARG A 5 26.42 37.76 12.27
C ARG A 5 27.33 36.97 13.21
N PHE A 6 27.43 35.69 12.99
CA PHE A 6 28.54 34.90 13.53
C PHE A 6 29.80 35.15 12.68
N LYS A 7 30.91 35.50 13.32
CA LYS A 7 32.20 35.60 12.63
C LYS A 7 32.52 34.26 11.96
N ASN A 8 32.84 34.30 10.67
CA ASN A 8 33.24 33.14 9.85
C ASN A 8 32.14 32.11 9.51
N VAL A 9 30.89 32.44 9.60
CA VAL A 9 29.79 31.58 9.13
C VAL A 9 29.26 32.14 7.81
N LYS A 10 29.17 31.26 6.79
CA LYS A 10 28.57 31.61 5.50
C LYS A 10 27.07 31.69 5.64
N GLU A 11 26.50 32.83 5.31
CA GLU A 11 25.07 33.08 5.33
C GLU A 11 24.49 32.91 3.93
N TYR A 12 23.30 32.36 3.84
CA TYR A 12 22.53 32.15 2.62
C TYR A 12 21.18 32.85 2.77
N GLN A 13 20.53 33.15 1.65
CA GLN A 13 19.19 33.72 1.63
C GLN A 13 18.35 32.99 0.61
N ASP A 14 17.10 32.70 1.00
CA ASP A 14 16.05 32.21 0.12
C ASP A 14 14.76 33.04 0.31
N GLU A 15 13.65 32.57 -0.24
CA GLU A 15 12.34 33.23 -0.16
C GLU A 15 11.80 33.33 1.28
N ILE A 16 12.20 32.41 2.15
CA ILE A 16 11.77 32.35 3.55
C ILE A 16 12.59 33.29 4.43
N GLY A 17 13.88 33.49 4.06
CA GLY A 17 14.75 34.41 4.81
C GLY A 17 16.23 34.05 4.78
N TRP A 18 16.95 34.60 5.77
CA TRP A 18 18.38 34.32 5.93
C TRP A 18 18.61 33.07 6.78
N TYR A 19 19.53 32.21 6.33
CA TYR A 19 19.92 30.99 7.05
C TYR A 19 21.39 30.69 6.94
N THR A 20 21.87 29.78 7.76
CA THR A 20 23.24 29.25 7.71
C THR A 20 23.20 27.73 7.79
N LEU A 21 24.16 27.08 7.15
CA LEU A 21 24.31 25.63 7.22
C LEU A 21 25.06 25.26 8.50
N VAL A 22 24.51 24.33 9.24
CA VAL A 22 25.12 23.75 10.42
C VAL A 22 25.23 22.24 10.27
N ASN A 23 26.21 21.63 10.93
CA ASN A 23 26.32 20.17 10.92
C ASN A 23 25.06 19.53 11.50
N LEU A 24 24.65 18.42 10.88
CA LEU A 24 23.54 17.64 11.39
C LEU A 24 23.92 17.09 12.77
N LYS A 25 23.06 17.36 13.77
CA LYS A 25 23.26 16.84 15.13
C LYS A 25 23.00 15.33 15.16
N ASP A 26 23.68 14.61 16.03
CA ASP A 26 23.54 13.19 16.29
C ASP A 26 22.34 12.84 17.18
N VAL A 27 21.83 13.81 17.95
CA VAL A 27 20.59 13.67 18.74
C VAL A 27 19.45 14.41 18.07
N TRP A 28 18.38 13.68 17.74
CA TRP A 28 17.22 14.20 17.04
C TRP A 28 15.96 14.12 17.92
N GLN A 29 15.27 15.22 18.03
CA GLN A 29 13.98 15.29 18.69
C GLN A 29 12.89 15.16 17.63
N ILE A 30 12.38 13.94 17.46
CA ILE A 30 11.32 13.60 16.51
C ILE A 30 10.28 12.79 17.26
N ASP A 31 9.04 13.29 17.26
CA ASP A 31 7.94 12.63 17.94
C ASP A 31 7.55 11.31 17.27
N MET A 32 7.12 10.36 18.08
CA MET A 32 6.52 9.12 17.56
C MET A 32 5.19 9.41 16.86
N VAL A 33 4.79 8.52 15.96
CA VAL A 33 3.48 8.59 15.32
C VAL A 33 2.36 8.52 16.35
N GLY A 34 1.70 9.65 16.56
CA GLY A 34 0.59 9.79 17.50
C GLY A 34 -0.63 8.96 17.10
N ARG A 35 -1.51 8.66 18.07
CA ARG A 35 -2.73 7.86 17.81
C ARG A 35 -3.68 8.51 16.81
N THR A 36 -3.68 9.83 16.74
CA THR A 36 -4.53 10.67 15.86
C THR A 36 -3.77 11.21 14.65
N SER A 37 -2.51 10.81 14.45
CA SER A 37 -1.72 11.26 13.31
C SER A 37 -2.31 10.75 11.99
N ARG A 38 -2.35 11.61 10.97
CA ARG A 38 -2.83 11.27 9.63
C ARG A 38 -1.95 10.22 8.92
N GLU A 39 -0.65 10.19 9.24
CA GLU A 39 0.29 9.20 8.68
C GLU A 39 0.14 7.80 9.30
N ARG A 40 -0.66 7.68 10.39
CA ARG A 40 -0.83 6.42 11.10
C ARG A 40 -1.59 5.40 10.26
N VAL A 41 -0.97 4.23 10.03
CA VAL A 41 -1.57 3.11 9.29
C VAL A 41 -1.91 1.91 10.17
N GLY A 42 -1.75 2.03 11.50
CA GLY A 42 -2.06 0.95 12.45
C GLY A 42 -0.95 -0.10 12.62
N TYR A 43 0.19 0.05 11.96
CA TYR A 43 1.34 -0.85 12.12
C TYR A 43 2.07 -0.55 13.44
N ARG A 44 2.28 -1.60 14.28
CA ARG A 44 2.76 -1.41 15.67
C ARG A 44 4.09 -0.68 15.78
N THR A 45 4.99 -0.89 14.85
CA THR A 45 6.36 -0.37 14.85
C THR A 45 6.58 0.70 13.79
N GLN A 46 5.51 1.32 13.30
CA GLN A 46 5.61 2.41 12.33
C GLN A 46 6.52 3.51 12.82
N LYS A 47 7.47 3.91 11.99
CA LYS A 47 8.32 5.07 12.22
C LYS A 47 7.67 6.33 11.63
N PRO A 48 7.87 7.52 12.24
CA PRO A 48 7.37 8.77 11.68
C PRO A 48 8.07 9.11 10.37
N GLU A 49 7.32 9.69 9.43
CA GLU A 49 7.85 10.12 8.14
C GLU A 49 9.00 11.12 8.30
N ALA A 50 8.88 12.06 9.23
CA ALA A 50 9.94 13.03 9.52
C ALA A 50 11.30 12.42 9.90
N LEU A 51 11.30 11.24 10.54
CA LEU A 51 12.52 10.50 10.83
C LEU A 51 13.19 9.97 9.56
N LEU A 52 12.39 9.31 8.72
CA LEU A 52 12.90 8.73 7.46
C LEU A 52 13.29 9.82 6.46
N GLU A 53 12.55 10.92 6.41
CA GLU A 53 12.89 12.09 5.61
C GLU A 53 14.28 12.62 5.99
N ARG A 54 14.53 12.81 7.28
CA ARG A 54 15.83 13.27 7.73
C ARG A 54 16.97 12.31 7.39
N ILE A 55 16.76 11.01 7.55
CA ILE A 55 17.74 9.98 7.19
C ILE A 55 18.01 10.00 5.68
N ILE A 56 16.96 9.96 4.87
CA ILE A 56 17.07 9.85 3.42
C ILE A 56 17.73 11.10 2.83
N LEU A 57 17.31 12.30 3.24
CA LEU A 57 17.86 13.56 2.74
C LEU A 57 19.31 13.77 3.15
N SER A 58 19.72 13.28 4.32
CA SER A 58 21.10 13.43 4.79
C SER A 58 22.08 12.41 4.21
N SER A 59 21.58 11.29 3.65
CA SER A 59 22.42 10.16 3.22
C SER A 59 22.26 9.75 1.77
N SER A 60 21.41 10.44 1.00
CA SER A 60 21.17 10.16 -0.41
C SER A 60 20.91 11.42 -1.22
N ASN A 61 21.12 11.36 -2.52
CA ASN A 61 20.75 12.39 -3.49
C ASN A 61 19.48 11.98 -4.24
N GLU A 62 18.90 12.90 -5.01
CA GLU A 62 17.87 12.57 -5.99
C GLU A 62 18.34 11.45 -6.91
N ASP A 63 17.42 10.62 -7.38
CA ASP A 63 17.66 9.41 -8.20
C ASP A 63 18.49 8.29 -7.54
N SER A 64 18.98 8.47 -6.30
CA SER A 64 19.61 7.39 -5.55
C SER A 64 18.63 6.24 -5.29
N ILE A 65 19.15 5.04 -5.08
CA ILE A 65 18.34 3.88 -4.65
C ILE A 65 18.38 3.80 -3.14
N VAL A 66 17.22 3.87 -2.51
CA VAL A 66 17.00 3.62 -1.08
C VAL A 66 16.46 2.20 -0.90
N ALA A 67 17.17 1.37 -0.13
CA ALA A 67 16.75 0.00 0.11
C ALA A 67 16.38 -0.22 1.58
N ASP A 68 15.20 -0.84 1.82
CA ASP A 68 14.73 -1.25 3.14
C ASP A 68 14.21 -2.69 3.07
N PHE A 69 15.01 -3.63 3.56
CA PHE A 69 14.69 -5.06 3.51
C PHE A 69 13.77 -5.52 4.64
N PHE A 70 13.33 -4.62 5.51
CA PHE A 70 12.39 -4.85 6.60
C PHE A 70 11.32 -3.74 6.59
N GLY A 71 10.72 -3.51 5.43
CA GLY A 71 9.91 -2.35 5.09
C GLY A 71 8.74 -2.03 6.02
N GLY A 72 8.21 -3.03 6.72
CA GLY A 72 7.16 -2.87 7.73
C GLY A 72 5.95 -2.09 7.21
N SER A 73 5.75 -0.89 7.73
CA SER A 73 4.67 0.00 7.30
C SER A 73 4.91 0.72 5.98
N GLY A 74 6.10 0.54 5.35
CA GLY A 74 6.47 1.19 4.10
C GLY A 74 6.83 2.68 4.23
N THR A 75 7.16 3.16 5.42
CA THR A 75 7.50 4.58 5.61
C THR A 75 8.73 4.97 4.80
N THR A 76 9.74 4.11 4.76
CA THR A 76 10.97 4.35 3.96
C THR A 76 10.66 4.49 2.47
N ALA A 77 9.89 3.56 1.90
CA ALA A 77 9.51 3.58 0.49
C ALA A 77 8.72 4.85 0.13
N LEU A 78 7.71 5.20 0.96
CA LEU A 78 6.89 6.38 0.74
C LEU A 78 7.71 7.67 0.79
N VAL A 79 8.58 7.81 1.78
CA VAL A 79 9.40 9.03 1.93
C VAL A 79 10.46 9.13 0.82
N ALA A 80 11.07 8.00 0.42
CA ALA A 80 11.98 7.97 -0.71
C ALA A 80 11.29 8.44 -1.99
N GLU A 81 10.08 7.93 -2.26
CA GLU A 81 9.27 8.35 -3.41
C GLU A 81 8.92 9.85 -3.36
N LYS A 82 8.50 10.38 -2.19
CA LYS A 82 8.18 11.81 -2.03
C LYS A 82 9.36 12.74 -2.35
N HIS A 83 10.57 12.23 -2.18
CA HIS A 83 11.81 13.00 -2.42
C HIS A 83 12.55 12.60 -3.69
N ASN A 84 11.89 12.00 -4.66
CA ASN A 84 12.47 11.59 -5.95
C ASN A 84 13.67 10.62 -5.81
N ARG A 85 13.62 9.71 -4.83
CA ARG A 85 14.54 8.59 -4.74
C ARG A 85 13.86 7.35 -5.28
N ARG A 86 14.58 6.54 -6.04
CA ARG A 86 14.14 5.17 -6.36
C ARG A 86 14.22 4.33 -5.09
N TRP A 87 13.37 3.34 -4.96
CA TRP A 87 13.36 2.55 -3.73
C TRP A 87 13.14 1.06 -4.02
N ILE A 88 13.64 0.25 -3.10
CA ILE A 88 13.39 -1.19 -3.01
C ILE A 88 12.99 -1.47 -1.57
N SER A 89 11.82 -2.07 -1.39
CA SER A 89 11.36 -2.48 -0.06
C SER A 89 10.93 -3.93 -0.07
N SER A 90 11.32 -4.69 0.94
CA SER A 90 10.87 -6.07 1.13
C SER A 90 10.44 -6.32 2.56
N ASP A 91 9.53 -7.27 2.75
CA ASP A 91 9.08 -7.73 4.06
C ASP A 91 8.53 -9.15 3.94
N LEU A 92 8.62 -9.95 4.99
CA LEU A 92 8.03 -11.29 5.05
C LEU A 92 6.53 -11.25 5.35
N GLY A 93 6.06 -10.16 5.95
CA GLY A 93 4.67 -10.03 6.40
C GLY A 93 3.73 -9.62 5.27
N SER A 94 2.71 -10.41 5.01
CA SER A 94 1.65 -10.07 4.04
C SER A 94 0.93 -8.75 4.39
N ILE A 95 0.74 -8.47 5.69
CA ILE A 95 0.18 -7.19 6.17
C ILE A 95 1.10 -6.03 5.76
N SER A 96 2.40 -6.20 5.81
CA SER A 96 3.38 -5.19 5.43
C SER A 96 3.25 -4.81 3.96
N SER A 97 3.27 -5.78 3.05
CA SER A 97 3.11 -5.54 1.61
C SER A 97 1.77 -4.88 1.28
N GLY A 98 0.70 -5.27 1.95
CA GLY A 98 -0.62 -4.62 1.82
C GLY A 98 -0.60 -3.15 2.26
N LEU A 99 0.09 -2.83 3.37
CA LEU A 99 0.21 -1.45 3.85
C LEU A 99 1.06 -0.58 2.93
N ILE A 100 2.17 -1.11 2.41
CA ILE A 100 3.02 -0.39 1.44
C ILE A 100 2.19 -0.06 0.20
N ARG A 101 1.48 -1.04 -0.36
CA ARG A 101 0.58 -0.86 -1.51
C ARG A 101 -0.45 0.24 -1.26
N LYS A 102 -1.13 0.21 -0.12
CA LYS A 102 -2.12 1.22 0.25
C LYS A 102 -1.55 2.63 0.36
N ARG A 103 -0.36 2.76 0.92
CA ARG A 103 0.26 4.09 1.07
C ARG A 103 0.64 4.67 -0.28
N LEU A 104 1.27 3.87 -1.13
CA LEU A 104 1.67 4.29 -2.48
C LEU A 104 0.47 4.54 -3.39
N GLY A 105 -0.52 3.65 -3.37
CA GLY A 105 -1.73 3.80 -4.18
C GLY A 105 -2.55 5.04 -3.80
N ARG A 106 -2.64 5.39 -2.51
CA ARG A 106 -3.30 6.64 -2.07
C ARG A 106 -2.61 7.91 -2.58
N GLU A 107 -1.32 7.85 -2.75
CA GLU A 107 -0.51 8.94 -3.31
C GLU A 107 -0.40 8.86 -4.85
N HIS A 108 -1.12 7.90 -5.49
CA HIS A 108 -1.06 7.61 -6.92
C HIS A 108 0.37 7.43 -7.45
N ARG A 109 1.22 6.76 -6.66
CA ARG A 109 2.62 6.52 -6.99
C ARG A 109 2.78 5.16 -7.65
N PRO A 110 3.48 5.06 -8.80
CA PRO A 110 3.72 3.80 -9.47
C PRO A 110 4.64 2.90 -8.65
N TYR A 111 4.36 1.60 -8.66
CA TYR A 111 5.20 0.60 -8.02
C TYR A 111 5.08 -0.74 -8.72
N ARG A 112 6.09 -1.60 -8.55
CA ARG A 112 6.06 -2.98 -9.01
C ARG A 112 6.19 -3.91 -7.81
N ILE A 113 5.36 -4.96 -7.78
CA ILE A 113 5.41 -5.99 -6.75
C ILE A 113 6.08 -7.23 -7.34
N LEU A 114 7.12 -7.71 -6.65
CA LEU A 114 7.79 -8.96 -6.94
C LEU A 114 7.52 -9.91 -5.78
N ASN A 115 6.79 -10.99 -6.04
CA ASN A 115 6.50 -12.01 -5.05
C ASN A 115 7.58 -13.10 -5.09
N SER A 116 8.10 -13.48 -3.93
CA SER A 116 8.99 -14.64 -3.80
C SER A 116 8.24 -15.98 -3.84
N SER A 117 6.94 -15.95 -3.62
CA SER A 117 6.06 -17.11 -3.67
C SER A 117 5.16 -17.03 -4.89
N PRO A 118 4.79 -18.17 -5.50
CA PRO A 118 3.84 -18.17 -6.58
C PRO A 118 2.50 -17.59 -6.15
N LEU A 119 1.80 -16.96 -7.09
CA LEU A 119 0.46 -16.46 -6.87
C LEU A 119 -0.48 -17.64 -6.53
N ARG A 120 -1.41 -17.40 -5.62
CA ARG A 120 -2.44 -18.39 -5.29
C ARG A 120 -3.61 -18.23 -6.25
N TRP A 121 -3.77 -19.21 -7.13
CA TRP A 121 -4.88 -19.27 -8.06
C TRP A 121 -6.07 -19.96 -7.39
N GLU A 122 -6.97 -19.19 -6.81
CA GLU A 122 -8.12 -19.70 -6.07
C GLU A 122 -9.34 -18.81 -6.28
N ASP A 123 -10.48 -19.45 -6.55
CA ASP A 123 -11.77 -18.77 -6.73
C ASP A 123 -12.39 -18.43 -5.36
N ARG A 124 -11.94 -17.32 -4.78
CA ARG A 124 -12.39 -16.84 -3.47
C ARG A 124 -13.52 -15.82 -3.53
N LEU A 125 -13.80 -15.27 -4.71
CA LEU A 125 -14.82 -14.26 -4.91
C LEU A 125 -15.95 -14.83 -5.78
N LYS A 126 -17.16 -14.85 -5.22
CA LYS A 126 -18.36 -15.11 -6.01
C LYS A 126 -18.75 -13.87 -6.78
N LEU A 127 -18.92 -14.03 -8.07
CA LEU A 127 -19.18 -12.95 -9.01
C LEU A 127 -20.50 -13.19 -9.75
N GLN A 128 -21.13 -12.10 -10.13
CA GLN A 128 -22.12 -12.07 -11.18
C GLN A 128 -21.56 -11.18 -12.29
N ILE A 129 -21.49 -11.75 -13.50
CA ILE A 129 -21.00 -11.06 -14.69
C ILE A 129 -22.20 -10.83 -15.60
N GLU A 130 -22.43 -9.58 -15.95
CA GLU A 130 -23.48 -9.15 -16.88
C GLU A 130 -22.83 -8.53 -18.10
N LYS A 131 -23.17 -9.03 -19.26
CA LYS A 131 -22.69 -8.52 -20.54
C LYS A 131 -23.42 -7.22 -20.89
N LEU A 132 -22.69 -6.15 -21.06
CA LEU A 132 -23.22 -4.84 -21.47
C LEU A 132 -23.02 -4.59 -22.97
N ASP A 133 -21.88 -5.03 -23.55
CA ASP A 133 -21.53 -4.92 -24.95
C ASP A 133 -20.60 -6.06 -25.36
N ILE A 134 -20.02 -6.07 -26.55
CA ILE A 134 -19.22 -7.17 -27.12
C ILE A 134 -18.14 -7.68 -26.14
N ASN A 135 -17.34 -6.78 -25.59
CA ASN A 135 -16.31 -7.12 -24.59
C ASN A 135 -16.57 -6.44 -23.25
N TYR A 136 -17.53 -5.53 -23.17
CA TYR A 136 -17.78 -4.70 -22.01
C TYR A 136 -18.77 -5.37 -21.07
N HIS A 137 -18.36 -5.57 -19.81
CA HIS A 137 -19.10 -6.34 -18.83
C HIS A 137 -19.16 -5.60 -17.50
N LYS A 138 -20.29 -5.76 -16.82
CA LYS A 138 -20.45 -5.35 -15.43
C LYS A 138 -20.21 -6.55 -14.53
N ILE A 139 -19.25 -6.42 -13.63
CA ILE A 139 -18.93 -7.42 -12.61
C ILE A 139 -19.48 -6.95 -11.28
N LYS A 140 -20.28 -7.79 -10.65
CA LYS A 140 -20.80 -7.56 -9.30
C LYS A 140 -20.22 -8.58 -8.33
N PHE A 141 -19.67 -8.08 -7.22
CA PHE A 141 -19.14 -8.91 -6.15
C PHE A 141 -20.28 -9.31 -5.20
N LEU A 142 -20.46 -10.61 -5.02
CA LEU A 142 -21.53 -11.16 -4.21
C LEU A 142 -21.05 -11.60 -2.83
N GLU A 143 -19.96 -12.36 -2.78
CA GLU A 143 -19.46 -12.97 -1.56
C GLU A 143 -17.95 -13.22 -1.68
N TYR A 144 -17.21 -13.05 -0.57
CA TYR A 144 -15.79 -13.39 -0.47
C TYR A 144 -15.61 -14.54 0.52
N ASP A 145 -14.95 -15.62 0.09
CA ASP A 145 -14.63 -16.78 0.93
C ASP A 145 -13.27 -16.59 1.60
N LEU A 146 -13.30 -16.17 2.87
CA LEU A 146 -12.11 -15.92 3.68
C LEU A 146 -11.48 -17.23 4.16
N ASP A 147 -10.20 -17.46 3.85
CA ASP A 147 -9.44 -18.61 4.36
C ASP A 147 -8.99 -18.38 5.81
N LEU A 148 -9.72 -18.95 6.74
CA LEU A 148 -9.38 -18.89 8.17
C LEU A 148 -8.29 -19.87 8.61
N SER A 149 -7.86 -20.80 7.76
CA SER A 149 -6.88 -21.85 8.11
C SER A 149 -5.51 -21.28 8.44
N GLN A 150 -5.13 -20.19 7.77
CA GLN A 150 -3.83 -19.52 7.92
C GLN A 150 -3.83 -18.39 8.97
N ILE A 151 -5.01 -18.08 9.56
CA ILE A 151 -5.17 -16.93 10.45
C ILE A 151 -5.20 -17.36 11.91
N LYS A 152 -4.22 -16.90 12.70
CA LYS A 152 -4.19 -17.14 14.14
C LYS A 152 -5.06 -16.13 14.87
N LEU A 153 -6.23 -16.55 15.31
CA LEU A 153 -7.19 -15.75 16.07
C LEU A 153 -7.45 -16.38 17.45
N ASN A 154 -7.60 -15.53 18.46
CA ASN A 154 -8.19 -15.99 19.74
C ASN A 154 -9.69 -16.28 19.55
N LYS A 155 -10.29 -17.06 20.47
CA LYS A 155 -11.69 -17.51 20.38
C LYS A 155 -12.67 -16.36 20.13
N LYS A 156 -12.57 -15.27 20.91
CA LYS A 156 -13.45 -14.09 20.79
C LYS A 156 -13.38 -13.42 19.42
N ASN A 157 -12.18 -13.32 18.87
CA ASN A 157 -12.00 -12.71 17.53
C ASN A 157 -12.45 -13.65 16.42
N ARG A 158 -12.26 -14.98 16.58
CA ARG A 158 -12.74 -15.97 15.63
C ARG A 158 -14.27 -15.90 15.51
N GLU A 159 -14.99 -15.90 16.60
CA GLU A 159 -16.47 -15.77 16.62
C GLU A 159 -16.95 -14.48 15.90
N LYS A 160 -16.22 -13.36 16.08
CA LYS A 160 -16.56 -12.11 15.38
C LYS A 160 -16.32 -12.20 13.88
N VAL A 161 -15.21 -12.81 13.46
CA VAL A 161 -14.86 -12.99 12.06
C VAL A 161 -15.87 -13.91 11.38
N GLU A 162 -16.20 -15.06 11.98
CA GLU A 162 -17.20 -16.00 11.47
C GLU A 162 -18.58 -15.33 11.33
N LYS A 163 -18.98 -14.53 12.32
CA LYS A 163 -20.23 -13.76 12.23
C LYS A 163 -20.20 -12.77 11.06
N LEU A 164 -19.11 -12.04 10.87
CA LEU A 164 -18.97 -11.08 9.78
C LEU A 164 -18.91 -11.79 8.42
N GLN A 165 -18.23 -12.93 8.33
CA GLN A 165 -18.18 -13.77 7.14
C GLN A 165 -19.60 -14.13 6.66
N ASN A 166 -20.50 -14.49 7.58
CA ASN A 166 -21.87 -14.87 7.28
C ASN A 166 -22.80 -13.70 6.97
N THR A 167 -22.44 -12.48 7.38
CA THR A 167 -23.33 -11.31 7.23
C THR A 167 -22.84 -10.32 6.18
N ASN A 168 -21.52 -10.18 6.01
CA ASN A 168 -20.92 -9.23 5.09
C ASN A 168 -19.47 -9.62 4.79
N SER A 169 -19.28 -10.66 4.02
CA SER A 169 -17.96 -11.22 3.70
C SER A 169 -17.08 -10.26 2.87
N LEU A 170 -17.67 -9.40 2.05
CA LEU A 170 -16.92 -8.41 1.27
C LEU A 170 -16.17 -7.38 2.13
N ALA A 171 -16.57 -7.21 3.40
CA ALA A 171 -15.85 -6.36 4.36
C ALA A 171 -14.43 -6.85 4.67
N PHE A 172 -14.07 -8.08 4.30
CA PHE A 172 -12.71 -8.59 4.43
C PHE A 172 -11.80 -8.21 3.27
N ILE A 173 -12.33 -7.77 2.15
CA ILE A 173 -11.51 -7.34 1.02
C ILE A 173 -10.89 -5.97 1.34
N ASP A 174 -9.58 -5.89 1.21
CA ASP A 174 -8.80 -4.70 1.51
C ASP A 174 -8.26 -4.01 0.25
N TYR A 175 -8.06 -4.81 -0.79
CA TYR A 175 -7.65 -4.38 -2.12
C TYR A 175 -8.22 -5.34 -3.16
N ILE A 176 -8.66 -4.78 -4.26
CA ILE A 176 -9.04 -5.52 -5.45
C ILE A 176 -8.43 -4.85 -6.68
N ALA A 177 -7.97 -5.64 -7.62
CA ALA A 177 -7.52 -5.16 -8.90
C ALA A 177 -8.06 -6.04 -10.00
N PHE A 178 -8.41 -5.42 -11.11
CA PHE A 178 -8.74 -6.05 -12.37
C PHE A 178 -7.61 -5.82 -13.35
N GLY A 179 -7.35 -6.82 -14.18
CA GLY A 179 -6.35 -6.74 -15.21
C GLY A 179 -6.30 -8.02 -16.03
N HIS A 180 -5.20 -8.22 -16.74
CA HIS A 180 -4.99 -9.41 -17.54
C HIS A 180 -3.57 -9.95 -17.38
N LEU A 181 -3.40 -11.21 -17.80
CA LEU A 181 -2.11 -11.88 -17.86
C LEU A 181 -1.46 -11.60 -19.21
N GLU A 182 -0.24 -11.14 -19.17
CA GLU A 182 0.66 -11.11 -20.31
C GLU A 182 1.58 -12.35 -20.37
N ASN A 183 2.42 -12.41 -21.40
CA ASN A 183 3.43 -13.46 -21.57
C ASN A 183 4.31 -13.54 -20.31
N ASN A 184 4.55 -14.76 -19.82
CA ASN A 184 5.32 -15.06 -18.60
C ASN A 184 4.61 -14.82 -17.26
N ASP A 185 3.28 -14.91 -17.19
CA ASP A 185 2.49 -14.74 -15.97
C ASP A 185 2.64 -13.35 -15.31
N GLU A 186 3.03 -12.32 -16.06
CA GLU A 186 3.01 -10.95 -15.60
C GLU A 186 1.58 -10.41 -15.61
N ILE A 187 1.15 -9.86 -14.47
CA ILE A 187 -0.17 -9.26 -14.32
C ILE A 187 -0.09 -7.78 -14.64
N ILE A 188 -0.82 -7.36 -15.67
CA ILE A 188 -1.03 -5.95 -15.99
C ILE A 188 -2.33 -5.51 -15.32
N ILE A 189 -2.24 -4.53 -14.44
CA ILE A 189 -3.38 -3.96 -13.73
C ILE A 189 -3.95 -2.80 -14.55
N GLU A 190 -5.24 -2.87 -14.84
CA GLU A 190 -6.00 -1.85 -15.57
C GLU A 190 -6.85 -1.00 -14.63
N TYR A 191 -7.36 -1.64 -13.58
CA TYR A 191 -8.18 -0.99 -12.57
C TYR A 191 -7.80 -1.52 -11.18
N GLU A 192 -7.74 -0.64 -10.20
CA GLU A 192 -7.55 -1.05 -8.81
C GLU A 192 -8.39 -0.23 -7.85
N GLU A 193 -8.83 -0.85 -6.78
CA GLU A 193 -9.51 -0.20 -5.68
C GLU A 193 -8.93 -0.63 -4.34
N LEU A 194 -8.66 0.36 -3.51
CA LEU A 194 -8.17 0.20 -2.15
C LEU A 194 -9.27 0.57 -1.18
N ARG A 195 -9.51 -0.27 -0.18
CA ARG A 195 -10.44 0.07 0.89
C ARG A 195 -10.00 1.36 1.60
N ARG A 196 -10.91 2.33 1.63
CA ARG A 196 -10.69 3.62 2.28
C ARG A 196 -10.97 3.52 3.78
N PRO A 197 -10.35 4.36 4.63
CA PRO A 197 -10.59 4.37 6.07
C PRO A 197 -12.03 4.70 6.46
N ASP A 198 -12.73 5.46 5.63
CA ASP A 198 -14.11 5.90 5.80
C ASP A 198 -15.16 4.94 5.21
N LYS A 199 -14.71 3.96 4.40
CA LYS A 199 -15.57 2.92 3.83
C LYS A 199 -15.26 1.56 4.47
N LEU A 200 -16.29 0.88 4.94
CA LEU A 200 -16.17 -0.50 5.46
C LEU A 200 -15.98 -1.53 4.36
N ILE A 201 -16.42 -1.21 3.15
CA ILE A 201 -16.45 -2.11 1.99
C ILE A 201 -15.90 -1.36 0.80
N ILE A 202 -15.17 -2.05 -0.09
CA ILE A 202 -14.83 -1.57 -1.41
C ILE A 202 -16.10 -1.40 -2.27
N ASP A 203 -16.00 -0.77 -3.42
CA ASP A 203 -17.12 -0.77 -4.36
C ASP A 203 -17.40 -2.19 -4.83
N THR A 204 -18.67 -2.56 -4.83
CA THR A 204 -19.12 -3.95 -5.07
C THR A 204 -19.44 -4.22 -6.54
N GLU A 205 -19.25 -3.25 -7.40
CA GLU A 205 -19.49 -3.35 -8.83
C GLU A 205 -18.38 -2.63 -9.59
N MET A 206 -17.98 -3.19 -10.72
CA MET A 206 -17.06 -2.55 -11.68
C MET A 206 -17.51 -2.84 -13.10
N GLU A 207 -17.18 -1.94 -14.00
CA GLU A 207 -17.39 -2.11 -15.43
C GLU A 207 -16.04 -2.22 -16.12
N VAL A 208 -15.82 -3.30 -16.85
CA VAL A 208 -14.51 -3.66 -17.39
C VAL A 208 -14.62 -4.30 -18.78
N ASP A 209 -13.53 -4.24 -19.52
CA ASP A 209 -13.37 -4.96 -20.79
C ASP A 209 -12.82 -6.37 -20.49
N LEU A 210 -13.63 -7.42 -20.71
CA LEU A 210 -13.22 -8.80 -20.45
C LEU A 210 -12.59 -9.43 -21.70
N ASN A 211 -11.50 -10.15 -21.48
CA ASN A 211 -10.87 -11.02 -22.46
C ASN A 211 -10.50 -12.37 -21.84
N LEU A 212 -10.04 -13.32 -22.65
CA LEU A 212 -9.69 -14.67 -22.22
C LEU A 212 -8.60 -14.74 -21.12
N HIS A 213 -7.87 -13.66 -20.91
CA HIS A 213 -6.77 -13.59 -19.94
C HIS A 213 -7.11 -12.69 -18.76
N SER A 214 -8.38 -12.22 -18.67
CA SER A 214 -8.81 -11.33 -17.59
C SER A 214 -8.76 -12.02 -16.24
N ILE A 215 -8.26 -11.28 -15.25
CA ILE A 215 -8.11 -11.75 -13.87
C ILE A 215 -8.60 -10.70 -12.87
N ILE A 216 -8.99 -11.19 -11.71
CA ILE A 216 -9.12 -10.37 -10.50
C ILE A 216 -8.05 -10.79 -9.50
N ARG A 217 -7.37 -9.82 -8.94
CA ARG A 217 -6.43 -9.97 -7.85
C ARG A 217 -7.04 -9.40 -6.57
N ILE A 218 -7.04 -10.17 -5.50
CA ILE A 218 -7.68 -9.83 -4.24
C ILE A 218 -6.63 -9.87 -3.13
N VAL A 219 -6.66 -8.88 -2.24
CA VAL A 219 -5.92 -8.93 -0.97
C VAL A 219 -6.89 -8.64 0.16
N ASP A 220 -6.93 -9.51 1.14
CA ASP A 220 -7.79 -9.35 2.30
C ASP A 220 -7.14 -8.54 3.45
N VAL A 221 -7.92 -8.24 4.47
CA VAL A 221 -7.49 -7.50 5.67
C VAL A 221 -6.40 -8.19 6.48
N PHE A 222 -6.20 -9.49 6.27
CA PHE A 222 -5.14 -10.28 6.89
C PHE A 222 -3.89 -10.37 6.00
N GLY A 223 -3.94 -9.75 4.81
CA GLY A 223 -2.87 -9.72 3.82
C GLY A 223 -2.75 -11.01 3.02
N GLN A 224 -3.76 -11.88 3.04
CA GLN A 224 -3.83 -13.02 2.13
C GLN A 224 -4.13 -12.52 0.73
N GLU A 225 -3.43 -13.08 -0.24
CA GLU A 225 -3.51 -12.65 -1.62
C GLU A 225 -3.89 -13.80 -2.53
N TYR A 226 -4.88 -13.57 -3.39
CA TYR A 226 -5.42 -14.53 -4.34
C TYR A 226 -5.58 -13.91 -5.72
N VAL A 227 -5.47 -14.73 -6.73
CA VAL A 227 -5.78 -14.39 -8.12
C VAL A 227 -6.84 -15.36 -8.63
N GLN A 228 -7.87 -14.81 -9.24
CA GLN A 228 -8.98 -15.56 -9.83
C GLN A 228 -9.09 -15.22 -11.31
N ARG A 229 -9.24 -16.21 -12.15
CA ARG A 229 -9.52 -16.01 -13.58
C ARG A 229 -10.98 -15.64 -13.76
N LEU A 230 -11.22 -14.73 -14.68
CA LEU A 230 -12.56 -14.39 -15.14
C LEU A 230 -12.75 -15.13 -16.47
N ASN A 231 -13.46 -16.23 -16.41
CA ASN A 231 -13.86 -16.96 -17.63
C ASN A 231 -15.27 -16.49 -17.97
N ASP A 232 -15.53 -16.30 -19.27
CA ASP A 232 -16.88 -16.11 -19.81
C ASP A 232 -17.78 -17.32 -19.50
#